data_83d5a3a6874f96695f8519a471b3c857
#
_entry.id   83d5a3a6874f96695f8519a471b3c857
#
_cell.length_a   1.000
_cell.length_b   1.000
_cell.length_c   1.000
_cell.angle_alpha   90.00
_cell.angle_beta   90.00
_cell.angle_gamma   90.00
#
_symmetry.space_group_name_H-M   'P 1'
#
loop_
_entity.id
_entity.type
_entity.pdbx_description
1 polymer ?
#
loop_
_entity_poly.entity_id
_entity_poly.type
_entity_poly.pdbx_seq_one_letter_code
_entity_poly.pdbx_strand_id
1 'polypeptide(L)'
;MIVYLRITDDQYLEIFPGAVGERAPGWDAIGVNHFCLCVDDLDSVLAQMEKAGVPLLIGKKMGIDNNYQAWIEDPDGNRIELMQITPDAMQRKALVRLGRHERIPI
;
A
#
# COMPACT_ATOMS: atom_id res chain seq x y z
N MET A 1 6.68 17.96 -16.33
CA MET A 1 6.17 18.19 -14.96
C MET A 1 6.18 16.86 -14.21
N ILE A 2 6.62 16.87 -12.99
CA ILE A 2 6.59 15.69 -12.10
C ILE A 2 5.73 16.09 -10.90
N VAL A 3 4.86 15.18 -10.47
CA VAL A 3 4.07 15.38 -9.24
C VAL A 3 4.62 14.46 -8.16
N TYR A 4 4.89 15.02 -6.99
CA TYR A 4 5.32 14.26 -5.82
C TYR A 4 4.16 14.14 -4.84
N LEU A 5 3.80 12.91 -4.49
CA LEU A 5 2.86 12.63 -3.40
C LEU A 5 3.65 12.18 -2.18
N ARG A 6 3.57 12.96 -1.11
CA ARG A 6 4.30 12.62 0.12
C ARG A 6 3.62 11.49 0.87
N ILE A 7 4.37 10.43 1.16
CA ILE A 7 3.93 9.32 2.01
C ILE A 7 4.40 9.57 3.45
N THR A 8 5.69 9.82 3.60
CA THR A 8 6.34 10.24 4.86
C THR A 8 7.27 11.39 4.56
N ASP A 9 7.96 11.90 5.56
CA ASP A 9 8.93 12.97 5.34
C ASP A 9 10.08 12.56 4.41
N ASP A 10 10.39 11.28 4.36
CA ASP A 10 11.50 10.73 3.58
C ASP A 10 11.06 9.86 2.40
N GLN A 11 9.76 9.65 2.19
CA GLN A 11 9.26 8.75 1.15
C GLN A 11 8.18 9.41 0.33
N TYR A 12 8.32 9.32 -0.98
CA TYR A 12 7.44 9.98 -1.94
C TYR A 12 7.11 9.04 -3.09
N LEU A 13 5.92 9.23 -3.66
CA LEU A 13 5.60 8.71 -4.99
C LEU A 13 5.79 9.81 -6.00
N GLU A 14 6.51 9.52 -7.07
CA GLU A 14 6.67 10.40 -8.21
C GLU A 14 5.69 9.99 -9.30
N ILE A 15 4.93 10.94 -9.80
CA ILE A 15 3.98 10.72 -10.89
C ILE A 15 4.46 11.49 -12.11
N PHE A 16 4.63 10.77 -13.21
CA PHE A 16 5.04 11.31 -14.50
C PHE A 16 3.85 11.30 -15.45
N PRO A 17 3.30 12.46 -15.82
CA PRO A 17 2.21 12.52 -16.78
C PRO A 17 2.68 12.23 -18.19
N GLY A 18 1.75 11.86 -19.07
CA GLY A 18 2.01 11.71 -20.50
C GLY A 18 2.36 10.29 -20.96
N ALA A 19 2.24 9.29 -20.08
CA ALA A 19 2.40 7.90 -20.51
C ALA A 19 1.28 7.50 -21.48
N VAL A 20 1.57 6.51 -22.33
CA VAL A 20 0.61 5.96 -23.27
C VAL A 20 0.14 4.59 -22.79
N GLY A 21 -1.12 4.25 -23.12
CA GLY A 21 -1.75 3.00 -22.71
C GLY A 21 -3.05 3.27 -21.98
N GLU A 22 -3.82 2.21 -21.72
CA GLU A 22 -5.14 2.33 -21.13
C GLU A 22 -5.11 2.05 -19.62
N ARG A 23 -4.33 1.06 -19.21
CA ARG A 23 -4.27 0.61 -17.82
C ARG A 23 -2.91 0.03 -17.48
N ALA A 24 -2.58 0.03 -16.19
CA ALA A 24 -1.43 -0.68 -15.65
C ALA A 24 -1.51 -2.18 -15.93
N PRO A 25 -0.38 -2.91 -15.94
CA PRO A 25 -0.35 -4.35 -16.14
C PRO A 25 -1.22 -5.11 -15.13
N GLY A 26 -1.81 -6.21 -15.56
CA GLY A 26 -2.66 -7.05 -14.71
C GLY A 26 -1.87 -7.82 -13.65
N TRP A 27 -2.60 -8.55 -12.77
CA TRP A 27 -2.03 -9.30 -11.66
C TRP A 27 -0.94 -10.31 -12.07
N ASP A 28 -1.07 -10.87 -13.28
CA ASP A 28 -0.18 -11.93 -13.77
C ASP A 28 1.01 -11.40 -14.58
N ALA A 29 1.10 -10.10 -14.78
CA ALA A 29 2.18 -9.51 -15.57
C ALA A 29 3.49 -9.46 -14.79
N ILE A 30 4.61 -9.64 -15.49
CA ILE A 30 5.93 -9.43 -14.91
C ILE A 30 6.13 -7.95 -14.66
N GLY A 31 6.61 -7.60 -13.48
CA GLY A 31 6.83 -6.23 -13.06
C GLY A 31 6.38 -6.04 -11.61
N VAL A 32 6.25 -4.79 -11.19
CA VAL A 32 5.72 -4.48 -9.88
C VAL A 32 4.23 -4.81 -9.89
N ASN A 33 3.81 -5.75 -9.03
CA ASN A 33 2.42 -6.16 -8.92
C ASN A 33 1.56 -5.11 -8.22
N HIS A 34 2.06 -4.59 -7.10
CA HIS A 34 1.40 -3.56 -6.29
C HIS A 34 2.42 -2.94 -5.36
N PHE A 35 2.02 -1.90 -4.66
CA PHE A 35 2.75 -1.42 -3.50
C PHE A 35 1.81 -1.31 -2.30
N CYS A 36 2.40 -1.29 -1.11
CA CYS A 36 1.65 -1.29 0.15
C CYS A 36 1.93 -0.01 0.92
N LEU A 37 0.86 0.60 1.42
CA LEU A 37 0.92 1.70 2.37
C LEU A 37 0.49 1.19 3.74
N CYS A 38 1.37 1.31 4.73
CA CYS A 38 1.02 1.00 6.11
C CYS A 38 0.29 2.17 6.74
N VAL A 39 -0.82 1.89 7.40
CA VAL A 39 -1.65 2.89 8.08
C VAL A 39 -1.84 2.48 9.55
N ASP A 40 -2.03 3.45 10.43
CA ASP A 40 -2.19 3.18 11.86
C ASP A 40 -3.57 2.61 12.18
N ASP A 41 -4.60 3.07 11.50
CA ASP A 41 -5.99 2.66 11.71
C ASP A 41 -6.67 2.49 10.35
N LEU A 42 -6.79 1.25 9.92
CA LEU A 42 -7.37 0.93 8.62
C LEU A 42 -8.85 1.33 8.53
N ASP A 43 -9.61 1.11 9.59
CA ASP A 43 -11.05 1.45 9.58
C ASP A 43 -11.25 2.96 9.36
N SER A 44 -10.43 3.78 9.99
CA SER A 44 -10.46 5.24 9.81
C SER A 44 -10.13 5.63 8.36
N VAL A 45 -9.10 5.01 7.78
CA VAL A 45 -8.72 5.27 6.40
C VAL A 45 -9.82 4.86 5.43
N LEU A 46 -10.43 3.69 5.63
CA LEU A 46 -11.53 3.21 4.78
C LEU A 46 -12.75 4.12 4.86
N ALA A 47 -13.06 4.66 6.05
CA ALA A 47 -14.13 5.63 6.19
C ALA A 47 -13.85 6.92 5.41
N GLN A 48 -12.61 7.39 5.42
CA GLN A 48 -12.19 8.54 4.62
C GLN A 48 -12.29 8.27 3.12
N MET A 49 -11.91 7.07 2.68
CA MET A 49 -12.02 6.65 1.28
C MET A 49 -13.48 6.62 0.83
N GLU A 50 -14.36 6.05 1.63
CA GLU A 50 -15.78 6.02 1.33
C GLU A 50 -16.36 7.43 1.19
N LYS A 51 -16.01 8.32 2.13
CA LYS A 51 -16.46 9.72 2.09
C LYS A 51 -15.95 10.45 0.86
N ALA A 52 -14.74 10.14 0.41
CA ALA A 52 -14.14 10.71 -0.78
C ALA A 52 -14.62 10.07 -2.09
N GLY A 53 -15.46 9.04 -2.02
CA GLY A 53 -15.96 8.34 -3.20
C GLY A 53 -14.95 7.40 -3.84
N VAL A 54 -13.94 6.94 -3.10
CA VAL A 54 -12.94 5.99 -3.61
C VAL A 54 -13.44 4.56 -3.37
N PRO A 55 -13.74 3.79 -4.43
CA PRO A 55 -14.21 2.42 -4.25
C PRO A 55 -13.07 1.50 -3.81
N LEU A 56 -13.41 0.47 -3.03
CA LEU A 56 -12.47 -0.57 -2.67
C LEU A 56 -12.40 -1.61 -3.79
N LEU A 57 -11.20 -2.02 -4.15
CA LEU A 57 -10.97 -3.16 -5.03
C LEU A 57 -11.22 -4.47 -4.26
N ILE A 58 -10.73 -4.55 -3.04
CA ILE A 58 -10.96 -5.65 -2.09
C ILE A 58 -11.22 -5.04 -0.72
N GLY A 59 -12.32 -5.47 -0.07
CA GLY A 59 -12.68 -5.00 1.25
C GLY A 59 -11.73 -5.49 2.35
N LYS A 60 -11.88 -4.92 3.54
CA LYS A 60 -11.04 -5.27 4.70
C LYS A 60 -11.09 -6.76 4.99
N LYS A 61 -9.93 -7.36 5.15
CA LYS A 61 -9.78 -8.76 5.56
C LYS A 61 -8.46 -8.96 6.29
N MET A 62 -8.35 -10.09 7.00
CA MET A 62 -7.09 -10.57 7.56
C MET A 62 -6.28 -11.24 6.46
N GLY A 63 -5.05 -10.82 6.26
CA GLY A 63 -4.12 -11.46 5.35
C GLY A 63 -3.41 -12.66 5.96
N ILE A 64 -2.73 -13.42 5.13
CA ILE A 64 -1.95 -14.60 5.56
C ILE A 64 -0.74 -14.22 6.43
N ASP A 65 -0.35 -12.97 6.42
CA ASP A 65 0.73 -12.41 7.25
C ASP A 65 0.24 -11.89 8.61
N ASN A 66 -1.03 -12.12 8.94
CA ASN A 66 -1.69 -11.69 10.17
C ASN A 66 -1.85 -10.16 10.28
N ASN A 67 -1.89 -9.48 9.17
CA ASN A 67 -2.22 -8.05 9.12
C ASN A 67 -3.61 -7.84 8.54
N TYR A 68 -4.28 -6.76 8.95
CA TYR A 68 -5.48 -6.32 8.26
C TYR A 68 -5.10 -5.63 6.96
N GLN A 69 -5.84 -5.93 5.90
CA GLN A 69 -5.60 -5.34 4.59
C GLN A 69 -6.91 -4.95 3.91
N ALA A 70 -6.82 -3.97 3.03
CA ALA A 70 -7.83 -3.63 2.05
C ALA A 70 -7.10 -3.11 0.81
N TRP A 71 -7.78 -3.06 -0.32
CA TRP A 71 -7.14 -2.75 -1.59
C TRP A 71 -7.92 -1.68 -2.33
N ILE A 72 -7.19 -0.75 -2.91
CA ILE A 72 -7.70 0.24 -3.85
C ILE A 72 -6.86 0.19 -5.11
N GLU A 73 -7.27 0.92 -6.13
CA GLU A 73 -6.44 1.16 -7.30
C GLU A 73 -6.43 2.65 -7.65
N ASP A 74 -5.36 3.09 -8.28
CA ASP A 74 -5.28 4.45 -8.80
C ASP A 74 -6.06 4.56 -10.12
N PRO A 75 -6.20 5.77 -10.70
CA PRO A 75 -6.94 5.93 -11.95
C PRO A 75 -6.40 5.13 -13.13
N ASP A 76 -5.13 4.74 -13.10
CA ASP A 76 -4.49 3.94 -14.16
C ASP A 76 -4.57 2.43 -13.89
N GLY A 77 -5.16 2.02 -12.77
CA GLY A 77 -5.30 0.63 -12.41
C GLY A 77 -4.10 0.05 -11.66
N ASN A 78 -3.17 0.88 -11.18
CA ASN A 78 -2.13 0.42 -10.28
C ASN A 78 -2.76 0.03 -8.95
N ARG A 79 -2.44 -1.14 -8.44
CA ARG A 79 -3.03 -1.68 -7.22
C ARG A 79 -2.25 -1.20 -6.01
N ILE A 80 -2.98 -0.80 -4.99
CA ILE A 80 -2.44 -0.29 -3.73
C ILE A 80 -3.05 -1.09 -2.59
N GLU A 81 -2.21 -1.76 -1.83
CA GLU A 81 -2.61 -2.42 -0.59
C GLU A 81 -2.56 -1.41 0.54
N LEU A 82 -3.61 -1.32 1.33
CA LEU A 82 -3.64 -0.57 2.58
C LEU A 82 -3.53 -1.59 3.71
N MET A 83 -2.55 -1.45 4.58
CA MET A 83 -2.23 -2.44 5.60
C MET A 83 -2.16 -1.81 6.98
N GLN A 84 -2.80 -2.46 7.94
CA GLN A 84 -2.61 -2.17 9.36
C GLN A 84 -1.82 -3.33 9.98
N ILE A 85 -0.61 -3.03 10.43
CA ILE A 85 0.26 -4.03 11.06
C ILE A 85 -0.26 -4.32 12.46
N THR A 86 -0.50 -5.61 12.75
CA THR A 86 -0.98 -6.08 14.05
C THR A 86 0.18 -6.53 14.95
N PRO A 87 -0.06 -6.71 16.26
CA PRO A 87 0.95 -7.30 17.15
C PRO A 87 1.40 -8.71 16.71
N ASP A 88 0.52 -9.48 16.05
CA ASP A 88 0.81 -10.84 15.57
C ASP A 88 1.36 -10.90 14.15
N ALA A 89 1.67 -9.75 13.56
CA ALA A 89 2.19 -9.69 12.19
C ALA A 89 3.43 -10.55 12.00
N MET A 90 3.49 -11.27 10.90
CA MET A 90 4.68 -12.07 10.55
C MET A 90 5.91 -11.19 10.38
N GLN A 91 5.76 -9.96 9.90
CA GLN A 91 6.83 -8.98 9.79
C GLN A 91 7.42 -8.65 11.17
N ARG A 92 6.58 -8.45 12.20
CA ARG A 92 7.06 -8.18 13.56
C ARG A 92 7.80 -9.38 14.15
N LYS A 93 7.29 -10.59 13.94
CA LYS A 93 7.93 -11.81 14.40
C LYS A 93 9.29 -12.00 13.72
N ALA A 94 9.37 -11.68 12.44
CA ALA A 94 10.63 -11.76 11.70
C ALA A 94 11.66 -10.74 12.22
N LEU A 95 11.25 -9.52 12.52
CA LEU A 95 12.14 -8.51 13.08
C LEU A 95 12.71 -8.95 14.42
N VAL A 96 11.90 -9.51 15.31
CA VAL A 96 12.34 -10.05 16.60
C VAL A 96 13.35 -11.17 16.37
N ARG A 97 13.03 -12.14 15.51
CA ARG A 97 13.92 -13.28 15.20
C ARG A 97 15.27 -12.83 14.62
N LEU A 98 15.25 -11.77 13.80
CA LEU A 98 16.47 -11.23 13.19
C LEU A 98 17.22 -10.27 14.11
N GLY A 99 16.65 -9.92 15.28
CA GLY A 99 17.26 -8.94 16.20
C GLY A 99 17.31 -7.53 15.63
N ARG A 100 16.44 -7.21 14.68
CA ARG A 100 16.42 -5.90 14.02
C ARG A 100 15.27 -5.07 14.56
N HIS A 101 15.63 -4.04 15.31
CA HIS A 101 14.68 -3.10 15.90
C HIS A 101 14.87 -1.70 15.36
N GLU A 102 15.90 -1.48 14.54
CA GLU A 102 16.27 -0.19 13.99
C GLU A 102 16.12 -0.19 12.47
N ARG A 103 15.76 0.98 11.96
CA ARG A 103 15.72 1.21 10.52
C ARG A 103 17.14 1.19 9.97
N ILE A 104 17.35 0.45 8.89
CA ILE A 104 18.63 0.42 8.19
C ILE A 104 18.61 1.53 7.14
N PRO A 105 19.55 2.49 7.16
CA PRO A 105 19.69 3.47 6.09
C PRO A 105 20.06 2.78 4.78
N ILE A 106 19.48 3.26 3.73
CA ILE A 106 19.75 2.78 2.37
C ILE A 106 20.53 3.85 1.63
#